data_64fa699aa5b95df4bdf1b5d67ca08d98
#
_entry.id   64fa699aa5b95df4bdf1b5d67ca08d98
#
_cell.length_a   1.000
_cell.length_b   1.000
_cell.length_c   1.000
_cell.angle_alpha   90.00
_cell.angle_beta   90.00
_cell.angle_gamma   90.00
#
_symmetry.space_group_name_H-M   'P 1'
#
loop_
_entity.id
_entity.type
_entity.pdbx_description
1 polymer ?
#
loop_
_entity_poly.entity_id
_entity_poly.type
_entity_poly.pdbx_seq_one_letter_code
_entity_poly.pdbx_strand_id
1 'polypeptide(L)'
;MSLIELDRVPLRRALISVYDKTGLEDFARGLHEAGVALVSTGSTAATIAAAGVPVTEVTEVTGFPECLEGRVKTLHPRIHAGILADRRKQEHIDTLGELDVEPFDLVVVNLYPFVETVASGADQDAIIEKIDIGGPSMVRAAAKNHDAVAIVVDPADYERTVEAAKNGGFSLEERRRLAAGAFAHTAAYDTAVATWTASQFLQDEDANFWPPYAGLGFERSETLRYGENPHQRAALYVNPAAAPGIAQAEQLHGKAMSYNNYVDADAALRAAYDFDEPAVAVIKHNNPCGIAVATPGAADPIADAHAKAHACDPLSAYGGVIAANRPVTAAMAQTVKGIFTEVVVAPGYEPEALEILREKKNLRLLVLPEGFSRDAIEYRPISGGALFQEADRLQAEGDDPKNWTLVAGEPADEATLRDLEFAWRALRSPKSNAILLADNGAAVGIGMGQVNRVDSCKLSVERANTLGGEGNERARGAVAASDAFFPFADGLQVLLDAGVRAVVHPGGSIRDEEVIEAAKDAGVTMYLTGTRHFFH
;
A
#
# COMPACT_ATOMS: atom_id res chain seq x y z
N MET A 1 -6.00 50.57 2.82
CA MET A 1 -6.56 50.39 4.18
C MET A 1 -5.75 49.31 4.91
N SER A 2 -5.42 49.51 6.19
CA SER A 2 -4.78 48.45 6.99
C SER A 2 -5.80 47.34 7.25
N LEU A 3 -5.37 46.06 7.13
CA LEU A 3 -6.21 44.93 7.48
C LEU A 3 -6.42 44.89 9.00
N ILE A 4 -7.61 44.49 9.44
CA ILE A 4 -7.91 44.22 10.84
C ILE A 4 -7.21 42.90 11.24
N GLU A 5 -6.48 42.90 12.32
CA GLU A 5 -5.80 41.70 12.78
C GLU A 5 -6.78 40.77 13.52
N LEU A 6 -6.89 39.49 13.10
CA LEU A 6 -7.79 38.48 13.65
C LEU A 6 -6.96 37.31 14.16
N ASP A 7 -6.33 37.47 15.33
CA ASP A 7 -5.59 36.32 15.94
C ASP A 7 -6.55 35.22 16.40
N ARG A 8 -7.48 35.55 17.30
CA ARG A 8 -8.56 34.62 17.69
C ARG A 8 -9.90 35.08 17.14
N VAL A 9 -10.70 34.14 16.63
CA VAL A 9 -12.06 34.41 16.13
C VAL A 9 -13.02 33.58 16.99
N PRO A 10 -13.86 34.24 17.82
CA PRO A 10 -14.90 33.57 18.58
C PRO A 10 -15.86 32.85 17.66
N LEU A 11 -16.24 31.62 18.02
CA LEU A 11 -17.21 30.85 17.29
C LEU A 11 -18.62 31.26 17.75
N ARG A 12 -19.34 32.05 16.96
CA ARG A 12 -20.68 32.53 17.23
C ARG A 12 -21.74 31.84 16.38
N ARG A 13 -21.37 31.50 15.14
CA ARG A 13 -22.26 30.88 14.18
C ARG A 13 -21.56 29.81 13.38
N ALA A 14 -22.14 28.61 13.35
CA ALA A 14 -21.60 27.44 12.67
C ALA A 14 -22.54 26.97 11.55
N LEU A 15 -21.98 26.62 10.40
CA LEU A 15 -22.65 25.87 9.34
C LEU A 15 -22.19 24.41 9.42
N ILE A 16 -23.16 23.49 9.63
CA ILE A 16 -22.88 22.08 9.80
C ILE A 16 -23.61 21.30 8.70
N SER A 17 -22.86 20.58 7.89
CA SER A 17 -23.40 19.71 6.82
C SER A 17 -22.53 18.48 6.70
N VAL A 18 -22.93 17.38 7.35
CA VAL A 18 -22.13 16.16 7.45
C VAL A 18 -22.92 14.94 6.97
N TYR A 19 -22.25 14.05 6.23
CA TYR A 19 -22.77 12.74 5.86
C TYR A 19 -22.58 11.75 7.01
N ASP A 20 -21.33 11.58 7.47
CA ASP A 20 -21.02 10.83 8.69
C ASP A 20 -21.46 11.64 9.92
N LYS A 21 -22.37 11.06 10.67
CA LYS A 21 -22.97 11.67 11.87
C LYS A 21 -22.38 11.16 13.17
N THR A 22 -21.24 10.47 13.10
CA THR A 22 -20.53 9.98 14.29
C THR A 22 -20.21 11.17 15.22
N GLY A 23 -20.70 11.10 16.47
CA GLY A 23 -20.49 12.12 17.49
C GLY A 23 -21.21 13.45 17.27
N LEU A 24 -22.06 13.59 16.22
CA LEU A 24 -22.73 14.85 15.84
C LEU A 24 -23.62 15.40 16.96
N GLU A 25 -24.39 14.56 17.66
CA GLU A 25 -25.35 14.99 18.67
C GLU A 25 -24.63 15.67 19.86
N ASP A 26 -23.61 15.04 20.39
CA ASP A 26 -22.81 15.58 21.51
C ASP A 26 -22.02 16.81 21.09
N PHE A 27 -21.50 16.80 19.85
CA PHE A 27 -20.84 17.96 19.26
C PHE A 27 -21.77 19.17 19.16
N ALA A 28 -22.98 18.99 18.59
CA ALA A 28 -23.97 20.06 18.44
C ALA A 28 -24.41 20.59 19.81
N ARG A 29 -24.62 19.71 20.78
CA ARG A 29 -24.95 20.08 22.17
C ARG A 29 -23.83 20.91 22.80
N GLY A 30 -22.58 20.47 22.66
CA GLY A 30 -21.42 21.21 23.18
C GLY A 30 -21.22 22.58 22.56
N LEU A 31 -21.46 22.74 21.25
CA LEU A 31 -21.44 24.05 20.57
C LEU A 31 -22.57 24.96 21.05
N HIS A 32 -23.80 24.43 21.17
CA HIS A 32 -24.95 25.19 21.65
C HIS A 32 -24.73 25.68 23.10
N GLU A 33 -24.25 24.83 23.98
CA GLU A 33 -23.89 25.18 25.37
C GLU A 33 -22.78 26.24 25.44
N ALA A 34 -21.88 26.28 24.44
CA ALA A 34 -20.87 27.33 24.28
C ALA A 34 -21.43 28.63 23.66
N GLY A 35 -22.73 28.70 23.34
CA GLY A 35 -23.41 29.87 22.78
C GLY A 35 -23.27 30.02 21.26
N VAL A 36 -22.93 28.95 20.54
CA VAL A 36 -22.83 28.94 19.08
C VAL A 36 -24.22 28.72 18.44
N ALA A 37 -24.64 29.61 17.56
CA ALA A 37 -25.84 29.43 16.74
C ALA A 37 -25.57 28.42 15.62
N LEU A 38 -26.42 27.42 15.47
CA LEU A 38 -26.24 26.35 14.50
C LEU A 38 -27.14 26.56 13.26
N VAL A 39 -26.53 26.47 12.09
CA VAL A 39 -27.21 26.42 10.79
C VAL A 39 -26.89 25.10 10.12
N SER A 40 -27.88 24.41 9.57
CA SER A 40 -27.67 23.08 9.00
C SER A 40 -28.69 22.76 7.90
N THR A 41 -28.51 21.62 7.23
CA THR A 41 -29.37 21.19 6.13
C THR A 41 -29.89 19.77 6.31
N GLY A 42 -31.09 19.48 5.83
CA GLY A 42 -31.62 18.15 5.60
C GLY A 42 -31.46 17.20 6.79
N SER A 43 -30.90 16.02 6.56
CA SER A 43 -30.75 14.99 7.61
C SER A 43 -29.81 15.39 8.75
N THR A 44 -28.85 16.27 8.50
CA THR A 44 -27.95 16.81 9.56
C THR A 44 -28.75 17.70 10.52
N ALA A 45 -29.57 18.63 9.99
CA ALA A 45 -30.44 19.47 10.81
C ALA A 45 -31.45 18.64 11.60
N ALA A 46 -32.06 17.61 10.97
CA ALA A 46 -33.00 16.72 11.64
C ALA A 46 -32.33 15.95 12.81
N THR A 47 -31.09 15.47 12.66
CA THR A 47 -30.35 14.80 13.73
C THR A 47 -30.06 15.77 14.89
N ILE A 48 -29.62 16.99 14.60
CA ILE A 48 -29.35 18.03 15.60
C ILE A 48 -30.64 18.39 16.38
N ALA A 49 -31.73 18.62 15.67
CA ALA A 49 -33.02 18.92 16.26
C ALA A 49 -33.56 17.76 17.14
N ALA A 50 -33.40 16.52 16.69
CA ALA A 50 -33.78 15.33 17.45
C ALA A 50 -32.98 15.18 18.77
N ALA A 51 -31.77 15.68 18.82
CA ALA A 51 -30.95 15.78 20.03
C ALA A 51 -31.37 16.91 21.01
N GLY A 52 -32.47 17.64 20.66
CA GLY A 52 -32.99 18.75 21.44
C GLY A 52 -32.20 20.05 21.33
N VAL A 53 -31.37 20.18 20.30
CA VAL A 53 -30.53 21.37 20.08
C VAL A 53 -31.22 22.28 19.03
N PRO A 54 -31.37 23.59 19.32
CA PRO A 54 -31.92 24.55 18.35
C PRO A 54 -30.99 24.64 17.12
N VAL A 55 -31.59 24.57 15.94
CA VAL A 55 -30.88 24.66 14.66
C VAL A 55 -31.75 25.41 13.64
N THR A 56 -31.13 26.30 12.88
CA THR A 56 -31.77 27.03 11.78
C THR A 56 -31.54 26.26 10.48
N GLU A 57 -32.59 26.04 9.71
CA GLU A 57 -32.46 25.41 8.39
C GLU A 57 -31.82 26.37 7.37
N VAL A 58 -30.98 25.86 6.49
CA VAL A 58 -30.36 26.66 5.41
C VAL A 58 -31.41 27.31 4.51
N THR A 59 -32.56 26.70 4.32
CA THR A 59 -33.70 27.24 3.58
C THR A 59 -34.24 28.53 4.18
N GLU A 60 -34.21 28.68 5.50
CA GLU A 60 -34.57 29.93 6.20
C GLU A 60 -33.54 31.04 5.95
N VAL A 61 -32.25 30.69 5.93
CA VAL A 61 -31.15 31.66 5.67
C VAL A 61 -31.14 32.11 4.22
N THR A 62 -31.43 31.21 3.29
CA THR A 62 -31.38 31.50 1.85
C THR A 62 -32.67 32.10 1.32
N GLY A 63 -33.81 31.78 1.93
CA GLY A 63 -35.14 32.02 1.39
C GLY A 63 -35.43 31.22 0.12
N PHE A 64 -34.61 30.22 -0.19
CA PHE A 64 -34.72 29.39 -1.38
C PHE A 64 -35.03 27.93 -0.98
N PRO A 65 -36.05 27.30 -1.58
CA PRO A 65 -36.40 25.92 -1.24
C PRO A 65 -35.32 24.95 -1.72
N GLU A 66 -35.17 23.85 -1.01
CA GLU A 66 -34.38 22.72 -1.50
C GLU A 66 -35.00 22.18 -2.79
N CYS A 67 -34.20 21.95 -3.82
CA CYS A 67 -34.68 21.48 -5.11
C CYS A 67 -33.76 20.43 -5.71
N LEU A 68 -34.23 19.77 -6.78
CA LEU A 68 -33.47 18.74 -7.50
C LEU A 68 -32.99 17.63 -6.55
N GLU A 69 -33.88 17.12 -5.70
CA GLU A 69 -33.59 16.05 -4.75
C GLU A 69 -32.43 16.37 -3.80
N GLY A 70 -32.22 17.67 -3.52
CA GLY A 70 -31.18 18.13 -2.61
C GLY A 70 -29.83 18.42 -3.25
N ARG A 71 -29.69 18.30 -4.57
CA ARG A 71 -28.46 18.67 -5.28
C ARG A 71 -28.13 20.16 -5.17
N VAL A 72 -29.13 21.01 -4.93
CA VAL A 72 -28.98 22.45 -4.71
C VAL A 72 -29.59 22.81 -3.35
N LYS A 73 -28.73 23.08 -2.37
CA LYS A 73 -29.07 23.51 -1.01
C LYS A 73 -28.19 24.65 -0.55
N THR A 74 -26.88 24.35 -0.41
CA THR A 74 -25.86 25.26 0.13
C THR A 74 -25.14 26.07 -0.96
N LEU A 75 -25.33 25.71 -2.24
CA LEU A 75 -24.81 26.46 -3.38
C LEU A 75 -25.63 27.74 -3.61
N HIS A 76 -25.56 28.65 -2.66
CA HIS A 76 -26.33 29.89 -2.67
C HIS A 76 -25.45 31.06 -2.30
N PRO A 77 -25.58 32.24 -2.96
CA PRO A 77 -24.77 33.42 -2.67
C PRO A 77 -24.78 33.84 -1.20
N ARG A 78 -25.89 33.79 -0.49
CA ARG A 78 -25.98 34.12 0.94
C ARG A 78 -25.11 33.21 1.82
N ILE A 79 -25.05 31.91 1.51
CA ILE A 79 -24.21 30.96 2.25
C ILE A 79 -22.73 31.26 1.96
N HIS A 80 -22.37 31.34 0.68
CA HIS A 80 -20.97 31.58 0.30
C HIS A 80 -20.46 32.98 0.64
N ALA A 81 -21.30 34.00 0.63
CA ALA A 81 -20.92 35.31 1.14
C ALA A 81 -20.63 35.27 2.65
N GLY A 82 -21.47 34.56 3.44
CA GLY A 82 -21.23 34.36 4.86
C GLY A 82 -19.93 33.62 5.18
N ILE A 83 -19.48 32.70 4.30
CA ILE A 83 -18.22 31.95 4.44
C ILE A 83 -17.04 32.78 3.92
N LEU A 84 -17.15 33.43 2.77
CA LEU A 84 -16.03 34.02 2.01
C LEU A 84 -15.70 35.46 2.36
N ALA A 85 -16.56 36.16 3.11
CA ALA A 85 -16.29 37.54 3.49
C ALA A 85 -15.02 37.65 4.33
N ASP A 86 -14.01 38.33 3.77
CA ASP A 86 -12.77 38.64 4.48
C ASP A 86 -13.02 39.71 5.52
N ARG A 87 -13.29 39.32 6.75
CA ARG A 87 -13.64 40.21 7.86
C ARG A 87 -12.48 41.09 8.36
N ARG A 88 -11.29 40.97 7.76
CA ARG A 88 -10.21 41.94 7.94
C ARG A 88 -10.42 43.21 7.13
N LYS A 89 -11.39 43.21 6.18
CA LYS A 89 -11.72 44.32 5.29
C LYS A 89 -13.07 44.92 5.69
N GLN A 90 -13.10 46.19 6.05
CA GLN A 90 -14.34 46.86 6.42
C GLN A 90 -15.38 46.83 5.29
N GLU A 91 -14.96 46.98 4.04
CA GLU A 91 -15.85 46.92 2.86
C GLU A 91 -16.62 45.59 2.77
N HIS A 92 -16.01 44.45 3.16
CA HIS A 92 -16.71 43.18 3.17
C HIS A 92 -17.71 43.10 4.32
N ILE A 93 -17.40 43.69 5.47
CA ILE A 93 -18.31 43.74 6.61
C ILE A 93 -19.53 44.60 6.25
N ASP A 94 -19.30 45.75 5.66
CA ASP A 94 -20.36 46.69 5.21
C ASP A 94 -21.27 46.00 4.17
N THR A 95 -20.68 45.33 3.19
CA THR A 95 -21.41 44.55 2.16
C THR A 95 -22.27 43.46 2.76
N LEU A 96 -21.77 42.70 3.76
CA LEU A 96 -22.59 41.70 4.46
C LEU A 96 -23.81 42.35 5.15
N GLY A 97 -23.60 43.51 5.76
CA GLY A 97 -24.70 44.29 6.38
C GLY A 97 -25.74 44.77 5.35
N GLU A 98 -25.30 45.29 4.21
CA GLU A 98 -26.19 45.72 3.11
C GLU A 98 -27.02 44.58 2.53
N LEU A 99 -26.43 43.38 2.46
CA LEU A 99 -27.08 42.14 1.94
C LEU A 99 -27.91 41.42 2.99
N ASP A 100 -27.91 41.86 4.24
CA ASP A 100 -28.52 41.16 5.39
C ASP A 100 -28.03 39.70 5.47
N VAL A 101 -26.69 39.51 5.43
CA VAL A 101 -26.01 38.24 5.51
C VAL A 101 -25.15 38.19 6.76
N GLU A 102 -25.47 37.28 7.67
CA GLU A 102 -24.62 37.01 8.83
C GLU A 102 -23.46 36.07 8.47
N PRO A 103 -22.21 36.41 8.90
CA PRO A 103 -21.05 35.58 8.63
C PRO A 103 -21.09 34.24 9.41
N PHE A 104 -20.38 33.25 8.88
CA PHE A 104 -20.04 32.04 9.60
C PHE A 104 -18.64 32.14 10.20
N ASP A 105 -18.46 31.65 11.42
CA ASP A 105 -17.17 31.54 12.10
C ASP A 105 -16.60 30.13 12.02
N LEU A 106 -17.48 29.14 11.88
CA LEU A 106 -17.18 27.73 11.81
C LEU A 106 -17.96 27.09 10.66
N VAL A 107 -17.28 26.28 9.87
CA VAL A 107 -17.88 25.38 8.88
C VAL A 107 -17.47 23.96 9.23
N VAL A 108 -18.44 23.05 9.30
CA VAL A 108 -18.21 21.64 9.62
C VAL A 108 -18.83 20.80 8.51
N VAL A 109 -17.98 20.15 7.73
CA VAL A 109 -18.42 19.41 6.54
C VAL A 109 -17.53 18.19 6.36
N ASN A 110 -18.12 17.00 6.37
CA ASN A 110 -17.51 15.83 5.76
C ASN A 110 -18.24 15.47 4.46
N LEU A 111 -17.53 14.80 3.57
CA LEU A 111 -18.01 14.53 2.22
C LEU A 111 -18.78 13.20 2.14
N TYR A 112 -19.49 12.99 1.04
CA TYR A 112 -20.13 11.71 0.77
C TYR A 112 -19.10 10.59 0.65
N PRO A 113 -19.45 9.33 1.04
CA PRO A 113 -18.53 8.19 1.08
C PRO A 113 -18.31 7.61 -0.33
N PHE A 114 -17.62 8.37 -1.18
CA PHE A 114 -17.40 7.99 -2.58
C PHE A 114 -16.55 6.71 -2.68
N VAL A 115 -15.44 6.66 -1.95
CA VAL A 115 -14.49 5.53 -1.98
C VAL A 115 -15.17 4.25 -1.49
N GLU A 116 -15.92 4.33 -0.39
CA GLU A 116 -16.64 3.19 0.18
C GLU A 116 -17.77 2.72 -0.74
N THR A 117 -18.41 3.65 -1.45
CA THR A 117 -19.46 3.31 -2.42
C THR A 117 -18.87 2.57 -3.63
N VAL A 118 -17.72 3.01 -4.13
CA VAL A 118 -16.98 2.31 -5.19
C VAL A 118 -16.56 0.91 -4.70
N ALA A 119 -15.99 0.82 -3.50
CA ALA A 119 -15.53 -0.45 -2.93
C ALA A 119 -16.67 -1.45 -2.66
N SER A 120 -17.90 -0.97 -2.43
CA SER A 120 -19.08 -1.83 -2.26
C SER A 120 -19.54 -2.53 -3.54
N GLY A 121 -19.02 -2.16 -4.70
CA GLY A 121 -19.46 -2.67 -6.01
C GLY A 121 -20.83 -2.14 -6.44
N ALA A 122 -21.22 -0.95 -5.96
CA ALA A 122 -22.46 -0.29 -6.38
C ALA A 122 -22.46 -0.02 -7.88
N ASP A 123 -23.66 0.14 -8.48
CA ASP A 123 -23.77 0.48 -9.88
C ASP A 123 -23.27 1.91 -10.18
N GLN A 124 -23.00 2.19 -11.45
CA GLN A 124 -22.42 3.44 -11.91
C GLN A 124 -23.25 4.67 -11.51
N ASP A 125 -24.59 4.59 -11.60
CA ASP A 125 -25.47 5.71 -11.28
C ASP A 125 -25.44 6.00 -9.77
N ALA A 126 -25.45 4.96 -8.93
CA ALA A 126 -25.33 5.10 -7.48
C ALA A 126 -23.99 5.71 -7.05
N ILE A 127 -22.90 5.38 -7.75
CA ILE A 127 -21.57 5.96 -7.50
C ILE A 127 -21.54 7.43 -7.93
N ILE A 128 -22.10 7.78 -9.10
CA ILE A 128 -22.19 9.16 -9.58
C ILE A 128 -22.98 10.04 -8.60
N GLU A 129 -24.08 9.53 -8.02
CA GLU A 129 -24.85 10.26 -7.01
C GLU A 129 -24.07 10.54 -5.71
N LYS A 130 -22.94 9.87 -5.50
CA LYS A 130 -22.02 10.15 -4.37
C LYS A 130 -20.91 11.14 -4.70
N ILE A 131 -20.89 11.71 -5.90
CA ILE A 131 -20.01 12.83 -6.22
C ILE A 131 -20.60 14.10 -5.59
N ASP A 132 -20.00 14.49 -4.46
CA ASP A 132 -20.43 15.64 -3.66
C ASP A 132 -19.97 16.94 -4.33
N ILE A 133 -20.91 17.85 -4.61
CA ILE A 133 -20.64 19.15 -5.19
C ILE A 133 -20.66 20.25 -4.11
N GLY A 134 -21.67 20.22 -3.25
CA GLY A 134 -21.88 21.25 -2.24
C GLY A 134 -20.87 21.21 -1.10
N GLY A 135 -20.53 20.01 -0.64
CA GLY A 135 -19.54 19.81 0.43
C GLY A 135 -18.18 20.38 0.08
N PRO A 136 -17.52 19.94 -1.00
CA PRO A 136 -16.22 20.46 -1.41
C PRO A 136 -16.23 21.98 -1.63
N SER A 137 -17.31 22.55 -2.15
CA SER A 137 -17.39 23.99 -2.35
C SER A 137 -17.37 24.78 -1.04
N MET A 138 -18.11 24.31 -0.01
CA MET A 138 -18.08 24.92 1.34
C MET A 138 -16.74 24.74 2.02
N VAL A 139 -16.17 23.53 1.96
CA VAL A 139 -14.86 23.20 2.54
C VAL A 139 -13.78 24.12 1.96
N ARG A 140 -13.70 24.23 0.64
CA ARG A 140 -12.71 25.07 -0.05
C ARG A 140 -12.92 26.55 0.22
N ALA A 141 -14.17 27.02 0.30
CA ALA A 141 -14.49 28.41 0.62
C ALA A 141 -14.02 28.78 2.04
N ALA A 142 -14.35 27.96 3.04
CA ALA A 142 -13.93 28.17 4.42
C ALA A 142 -12.40 28.06 4.58
N ALA A 143 -11.78 27.04 3.98
CA ALA A 143 -10.32 26.88 4.00
C ALA A 143 -9.59 28.08 3.37
N LYS A 144 -10.09 28.62 2.25
CA LYS A 144 -9.55 29.83 1.64
C LYS A 144 -9.64 31.02 2.58
N ASN A 145 -10.74 31.15 3.32
CA ASN A 145 -10.98 32.27 4.23
C ASN A 145 -10.55 31.98 5.68
N HIS A 146 -9.51 31.16 5.87
CA HIS A 146 -9.02 30.74 7.19
C HIS A 146 -8.62 31.89 8.12
N ASP A 147 -8.36 33.07 7.59
CA ASP A 147 -8.13 34.27 8.43
C ASP A 147 -9.37 34.64 9.27
N ALA A 148 -10.56 34.28 8.80
CA ALA A 148 -11.82 34.61 9.47
C ALA A 148 -12.68 33.43 9.87
N VAL A 149 -12.51 32.25 9.25
CA VAL A 149 -13.37 31.08 9.41
C VAL A 149 -12.56 29.84 9.77
N ALA A 150 -13.03 29.05 10.73
CA ALA A 150 -12.52 27.73 10.99
C ALA A 150 -13.26 26.70 10.14
N ILE A 151 -12.55 25.69 9.62
CA ILE A 151 -13.10 24.56 8.87
C ILE A 151 -12.74 23.24 9.54
N VAL A 152 -13.73 22.40 9.81
CA VAL A 152 -13.58 21.07 10.39
C VAL A 152 -14.15 20.04 9.42
N VAL A 153 -13.36 19.05 9.03
CA VAL A 153 -13.73 18.01 8.07
C VAL A 153 -13.72 16.61 8.68
N ASP A 154 -13.18 16.46 9.89
CA ASP A 154 -13.02 15.18 10.58
C ASP A 154 -13.76 15.20 11.93
N PRO A 155 -14.62 14.20 12.24
CA PRO A 155 -15.22 14.05 13.56
C PRO A 155 -14.23 13.98 14.72
N ALA A 156 -12.99 13.54 14.50
CA ALA A 156 -11.92 13.51 15.49
C ALA A 156 -11.58 14.92 16.06
N ASP A 157 -11.86 15.98 15.31
CA ASP A 157 -11.66 17.37 15.75
C ASP A 157 -12.86 17.95 16.55
N TYR A 158 -13.95 17.21 16.75
CA TYR A 158 -15.16 17.74 17.39
C TYR A 158 -14.94 18.19 18.83
N GLU A 159 -14.29 17.35 19.65
CA GLU A 159 -14.01 17.69 21.05
C GLU A 159 -13.17 18.97 21.16
N ARG A 160 -12.10 19.04 20.38
CA ARG A 160 -11.23 20.23 20.31
C ARG A 160 -11.98 21.48 19.84
N THR A 161 -12.94 21.32 18.93
CA THR A 161 -13.75 22.43 18.41
C THR A 161 -14.70 22.97 19.49
N VAL A 162 -15.32 22.09 20.26
CA VAL A 162 -16.15 22.50 21.42
C VAL A 162 -15.31 23.22 22.47
N GLU A 163 -14.10 22.71 22.75
CA GLU A 163 -13.18 23.38 23.65
C GLU A 163 -12.77 24.78 23.15
N ALA A 164 -12.46 24.90 21.86
CA ALA A 164 -12.16 26.19 21.23
C ALA A 164 -13.35 27.16 21.33
N ALA A 165 -14.58 26.69 21.12
CA ALA A 165 -15.78 27.52 21.27
C ALA A 165 -15.91 28.10 22.68
N LYS A 166 -15.64 27.31 23.71
CA LYS A 166 -15.65 27.76 25.11
C LYS A 166 -14.51 28.71 25.47
N ASN A 167 -13.39 28.67 24.74
CA ASN A 167 -12.16 29.42 25.02
C ASN A 167 -11.90 30.58 24.05
N GLY A 168 -12.94 31.16 23.42
CA GLY A 168 -12.84 32.33 22.56
C GLY A 168 -12.39 32.02 21.13
N GLY A 169 -12.54 30.77 20.69
CA GLY A 169 -12.32 30.32 19.31
C GLY A 169 -10.90 29.85 19.03
N PHE A 170 -10.67 29.50 17.79
CA PHE A 170 -9.36 29.07 17.29
C PHE A 170 -8.42 30.26 17.04
N SER A 171 -7.13 30.11 17.35
CA SER A 171 -6.07 31.02 16.90
C SER A 171 -5.90 30.97 15.37
N LEU A 172 -5.22 31.95 14.79
CA LEU A 172 -4.91 31.98 13.36
C LEU A 172 -4.06 30.76 12.95
N GLU A 173 -3.10 30.35 13.77
CA GLU A 173 -2.28 29.16 13.49
C GLU A 173 -3.12 27.87 13.46
N GLU A 174 -4.06 27.72 14.37
CA GLU A 174 -4.97 26.57 14.40
C GLU A 174 -5.89 26.56 13.17
N ARG A 175 -6.47 27.72 12.79
CA ARG A 175 -7.29 27.83 11.59
C ARG A 175 -6.51 27.50 10.31
N ARG A 176 -5.24 27.91 10.22
CA ARG A 176 -4.35 27.53 9.11
C ARG A 176 -4.08 26.04 9.04
N ARG A 177 -3.91 25.36 10.18
CA ARG A 177 -3.76 23.90 10.22
C ARG A 177 -5.03 23.20 9.76
N LEU A 178 -6.19 23.64 10.25
CA LEU A 178 -7.48 23.12 9.81
C LEU A 178 -7.69 23.32 8.30
N ALA A 179 -7.37 24.49 7.78
CA ALA A 179 -7.47 24.80 6.36
C ALA A 179 -6.54 23.92 5.50
N ALA A 180 -5.32 23.64 5.97
CA ALA A 180 -4.42 22.73 5.28
C ALA A 180 -4.98 21.31 5.23
N GLY A 181 -5.56 20.80 6.35
CA GLY A 181 -6.26 19.52 6.39
C GLY A 181 -7.46 19.47 5.46
N ALA A 182 -8.25 20.54 5.42
CA ALA A 182 -9.43 20.65 4.55
C ALA A 182 -9.07 20.61 3.05
N PHE A 183 -7.98 21.27 2.64
CA PHE A 183 -7.50 21.17 1.26
C PHE A 183 -6.95 19.76 0.94
N ALA A 184 -6.27 19.11 1.88
CA ALA A 184 -5.83 17.74 1.71
C ALA A 184 -7.02 16.79 1.54
N HIS A 185 -8.07 16.96 2.36
CA HIS A 185 -9.31 16.18 2.30
C HIS A 185 -10.01 16.30 0.93
N THR A 186 -10.19 17.52 0.41
CA THR A 186 -10.79 17.71 -0.92
C THR A 186 -9.87 17.20 -2.05
N ALA A 187 -8.56 17.32 -1.93
CA ALA A 187 -7.62 16.79 -2.92
C ALA A 187 -7.65 15.26 -2.99
N ALA A 188 -7.71 14.58 -1.85
CA ALA A 188 -7.84 13.12 -1.79
C ALA A 188 -9.18 12.67 -2.41
N TYR A 189 -10.27 13.37 -2.07
CA TYR A 189 -11.59 13.12 -2.62
C TYR A 189 -11.63 13.27 -4.15
N ASP A 190 -11.15 14.40 -4.68
CA ASP A 190 -11.11 14.64 -6.13
C ASP A 190 -10.18 13.67 -6.85
N THR A 191 -9.09 13.23 -6.22
CA THR A 191 -8.20 12.20 -6.76
C THR A 191 -8.94 10.86 -6.91
N ALA A 192 -9.73 10.45 -5.92
CA ALA A 192 -10.52 9.23 -5.99
C ALA A 192 -11.59 9.31 -7.10
N VAL A 193 -12.32 10.44 -7.18
CA VAL A 193 -13.31 10.69 -8.25
C VAL A 193 -12.65 10.65 -9.62
N ALA A 194 -11.52 11.35 -9.81
CA ALA A 194 -10.81 11.40 -11.09
C ALA A 194 -10.31 10.01 -11.52
N THR A 195 -9.77 9.22 -10.58
CA THR A 195 -9.27 7.88 -10.85
C THR A 195 -10.41 6.95 -11.28
N TRP A 196 -11.51 6.94 -10.53
CA TRP A 196 -12.69 6.12 -10.88
C TRP A 196 -13.29 6.57 -12.22
N THR A 197 -13.50 7.87 -12.42
CA THR A 197 -14.08 8.41 -13.66
C THR A 197 -13.23 8.04 -14.88
N ALA A 198 -11.90 8.15 -14.75
CA ALA A 198 -10.98 7.74 -15.81
C ALA A 198 -11.12 6.24 -16.14
N SER A 199 -11.21 5.39 -15.12
CA SER A 199 -11.36 3.94 -15.32
C SER A 199 -12.69 3.55 -16.00
N GLN A 200 -13.74 4.36 -15.83
CA GLN A 200 -15.07 4.08 -16.41
C GLN A 200 -15.27 4.69 -17.80
N PHE A 201 -14.70 5.89 -18.05
CA PHE A 201 -15.08 6.69 -19.23
C PHE A 201 -13.94 6.92 -20.22
N LEU A 202 -12.68 6.62 -19.85
CA LEU A 202 -11.52 6.81 -20.73
C LEU A 202 -10.94 5.49 -21.25
N GLN A 203 -11.81 4.49 -21.46
CA GLN A 203 -11.40 3.25 -22.15
C GLN A 203 -11.21 3.58 -23.63
N ASP A 204 -9.95 3.64 -24.05
CA ASP A 204 -9.58 3.87 -25.43
C ASP A 204 -9.76 2.58 -26.24
N GLU A 205 -10.23 2.69 -27.50
CA GLU A 205 -10.38 1.55 -28.42
C GLU A 205 -9.04 0.85 -28.71
N ASP A 206 -7.92 1.56 -28.52
CA ASP A 206 -6.55 1.05 -28.67
C ASP A 206 -6.00 0.35 -27.41
N ALA A 207 -6.85 0.02 -26.43
CA ALA A 207 -6.48 -0.63 -25.16
C ALA A 207 -5.38 0.11 -24.38
N ASN A 208 -5.33 1.44 -24.48
CA ASN A 208 -4.39 2.24 -23.71
C ASN A 208 -4.90 2.33 -22.27
N PHE A 209 -4.41 1.41 -21.43
CA PHE A 209 -4.78 1.28 -20.01
C PHE A 209 -4.47 2.53 -19.16
N TRP A 210 -3.61 3.43 -19.69
CA TRP A 210 -3.06 4.53 -18.93
C TRP A 210 -3.83 5.84 -19.13
N PRO A 211 -4.53 6.35 -18.09
CA PRO A 211 -5.25 7.61 -18.19
C PRO A 211 -4.29 8.79 -18.33
N PRO A 212 -4.74 9.92 -18.95
CA PRO A 212 -3.89 11.11 -19.13
C PRO A 212 -3.51 11.80 -17.81
N TYR A 213 -4.20 11.49 -16.71
CA TYR A 213 -3.91 11.97 -15.37
C TYR A 213 -3.83 10.80 -14.40
N ALA A 214 -2.77 10.74 -13.60
CA ALA A 214 -2.62 9.79 -12.50
C ALA A 214 -2.46 10.58 -11.18
N GLY A 215 -3.37 10.38 -10.25
CA GLY A 215 -3.32 10.94 -8.91
C GLY A 215 -3.19 9.83 -7.87
N LEU A 216 -2.32 10.05 -6.87
CA LEU A 216 -2.15 9.14 -5.73
C LEU A 216 -2.40 9.94 -4.44
N GLY A 217 -3.40 9.53 -3.69
CA GLY A 217 -3.71 10.10 -2.37
C GLY A 217 -3.06 9.27 -1.27
N PHE A 218 -2.25 9.92 -0.44
CA PHE A 218 -1.60 9.28 0.70
C PHE A 218 -1.84 10.09 1.97
N GLU A 219 -2.20 9.40 3.03
CA GLU A 219 -2.32 9.95 4.37
C GLU A 219 -1.15 9.51 5.25
N ARG A 220 -0.55 10.45 5.98
CA ARG A 220 0.56 10.12 6.88
C ARG A 220 0.06 9.33 8.07
N SER A 221 0.44 8.07 8.15
CA SER A 221 0.17 7.20 9.28
C SER A 221 1.17 7.43 10.42
N GLU A 222 2.47 7.44 10.11
CA GLU A 222 3.51 7.50 11.14
C GLU A 222 4.72 8.32 10.66
N THR A 223 5.37 9.02 11.59
CA THR A 223 6.70 9.60 11.38
C THR A 223 7.74 8.59 11.84
N LEU A 224 8.55 8.10 10.91
CA LEU A 224 9.58 7.11 11.20
C LEU A 224 10.79 7.77 11.86
N ARG A 225 11.56 6.99 12.60
CA ARG A 225 12.75 7.47 13.29
C ARG A 225 13.78 8.08 12.33
N TYR A 226 13.98 7.47 11.16
CA TYR A 226 14.81 7.93 10.04
C TYR A 226 14.49 7.11 8.78
N GLY A 227 15.03 7.48 7.62
CA GLY A 227 14.89 6.77 6.34
C GLY A 227 15.86 5.59 6.23
N GLU A 228 16.36 5.32 5.03
CA GLU A 228 17.40 4.29 4.85
C GLU A 228 18.63 4.57 5.70
N ASN A 229 18.96 5.84 5.86
CA ASN A 229 20.12 6.29 6.62
C ASN A 229 19.71 7.23 7.77
N PRO A 230 20.47 7.26 8.88
CA PRO A 230 20.11 8.02 10.08
C PRO A 230 19.92 9.52 9.89
N HIS A 231 20.52 10.13 8.88
CA HIS A 231 20.39 11.56 8.58
C HIS A 231 19.15 11.91 7.73
N GLN A 232 18.45 10.92 7.19
CA GLN A 232 17.27 11.10 6.33
C GLN A 232 16.00 11.09 7.18
N ARG A 233 15.13 12.10 7.00
CA ARG A 233 13.80 12.10 7.60
C ARG A 233 12.89 11.20 6.77
N ALA A 234 11.99 10.47 7.44
CA ALA A 234 11.03 9.58 6.78
C ALA A 234 9.70 9.53 7.52
N ALA A 235 8.69 9.12 6.78
CA ALA A 235 7.35 8.87 7.31
C ALA A 235 6.71 7.73 6.52
N LEU A 236 5.83 6.99 7.17
CA LEU A 236 4.92 6.06 6.53
C LEU A 236 3.66 6.79 6.12
N TYR A 237 3.25 6.58 4.89
CA TYR A 237 1.98 7.03 4.35
C TYR A 237 1.16 5.83 3.92
N VAL A 238 -0.14 5.91 4.09
CA VAL A 238 -1.12 4.90 3.68
C VAL A 238 -1.98 5.49 2.56
N ASN A 239 -2.29 4.70 1.57
CA ASN A 239 -3.31 5.02 0.57
C ASN A 239 -4.62 4.36 0.99
N PRO A 240 -5.65 5.13 1.44
CA PRO A 240 -6.92 4.56 1.87
C PRO A 240 -7.71 3.86 0.76
N ALA A 241 -7.42 4.20 -0.51
CA ALA A 241 -8.08 3.61 -1.68
C ALA A 241 -7.36 2.36 -2.22
N ALA A 242 -6.16 2.03 -1.73
CA ALA A 242 -5.42 0.84 -2.13
C ALA A 242 -5.93 -0.41 -1.39
N ALA A 243 -5.59 -1.59 -1.95
CA ALA A 243 -5.80 -2.84 -1.25
C ALA A 243 -5.04 -2.86 0.09
N PRO A 244 -5.59 -3.52 1.13
CA PRO A 244 -4.90 -3.65 2.41
C PRO A 244 -3.54 -4.33 2.25
N GLY A 245 -2.49 -3.73 2.81
CA GLY A 245 -1.11 -4.21 2.66
C GLY A 245 -0.26 -4.03 3.93
N ILE A 246 1.05 -4.10 3.76
CA ILE A 246 2.01 -3.98 4.87
C ILE A 246 1.92 -2.64 5.59
N ALA A 247 1.52 -1.57 4.90
CA ALA A 247 1.38 -0.24 5.49
C ALA A 247 0.24 -0.15 6.51
N GLN A 248 -0.75 -1.04 6.45
CA GLN A 248 -1.87 -1.16 7.38
C GLN A 248 -1.73 -2.34 8.35
N ALA A 249 -0.60 -3.06 8.33
CA ALA A 249 -0.39 -4.21 9.20
C ALA A 249 -0.37 -3.83 10.68
N GLU A 250 -1.03 -4.62 11.51
CA GLU A 250 -1.02 -4.45 12.96
C GLU A 250 0.28 -4.97 13.56
N GLN A 251 0.97 -4.13 14.32
CA GLN A 251 2.16 -4.54 15.06
C GLN A 251 1.80 -5.04 16.45
N LEU A 252 1.90 -6.36 16.67
CA LEU A 252 1.55 -7.01 17.96
C LEU A 252 2.66 -6.93 19.00
N HIS A 253 3.92 -6.76 18.57
CA HIS A 253 5.09 -6.81 19.46
C HIS A 253 6.32 -6.15 18.86
N GLY A 254 7.28 -5.80 19.72
CA GLY A 254 8.63 -5.38 19.37
C GLY A 254 8.83 -3.87 19.30
N LYS A 255 9.97 -3.46 18.77
CA LYS A 255 10.29 -2.05 18.52
C LYS A 255 9.48 -1.50 17.35
N ALA A 256 9.32 -0.17 17.28
CA ALA A 256 8.75 0.48 16.09
C ALA A 256 9.47 0.03 14.81
N MET A 257 8.71 -0.04 13.73
CA MET A 257 9.24 -0.35 12.41
C MET A 257 10.18 0.76 11.93
N SER A 258 11.20 0.40 11.16
CA SER A 258 12.04 1.34 10.44
C SER A 258 11.68 1.35 8.95
N TYR A 259 12.14 2.37 8.22
CA TYR A 259 12.03 2.44 6.77
C TYR A 259 12.49 1.13 6.10
N ASN A 260 13.70 0.65 6.45
CA ASN A 260 14.25 -0.57 5.88
C ASN A 260 13.45 -1.83 6.26
N ASN A 261 12.83 -1.85 7.46
CA ASN A 261 11.96 -2.96 7.84
C ASN A 261 10.71 -3.04 6.95
N TYR A 262 10.10 -1.90 6.58
CA TYR A 262 8.97 -1.89 5.65
C TYR A 262 9.37 -2.35 4.25
N VAL A 263 10.52 -1.86 3.73
CA VAL A 263 11.03 -2.27 2.41
C VAL A 263 11.29 -3.78 2.36
N ASP A 264 11.98 -4.32 3.38
CA ASP A 264 12.27 -5.75 3.42
C ASP A 264 11.02 -6.60 3.68
N ALA A 265 10.05 -6.10 4.49
CA ALA A 265 8.81 -6.80 4.73
C ALA A 265 7.91 -6.87 3.49
N ASP A 266 7.83 -5.79 2.70
CA ASP A 266 7.12 -5.79 1.43
C ASP A 266 7.73 -6.78 0.43
N ALA A 267 9.07 -6.78 0.30
CA ALA A 267 9.77 -7.74 -0.54
C ALA A 267 9.55 -9.21 -0.07
N ALA A 268 9.51 -9.44 1.25
CA ALA A 268 9.27 -10.77 1.81
C ALA A 268 7.84 -11.26 1.52
N LEU A 269 6.86 -10.37 1.63
CA LEU A 269 5.47 -10.65 1.28
C LEU A 269 5.31 -10.97 -0.21
N ARG A 270 5.92 -10.17 -1.09
CA ARG A 270 5.93 -10.44 -2.54
C ARG A 270 6.43 -11.85 -2.84
N ALA A 271 7.54 -12.26 -2.21
CA ALA A 271 8.13 -13.57 -2.41
C ALA A 271 7.28 -14.72 -1.84
N ALA A 272 6.73 -14.58 -0.64
CA ALA A 272 5.96 -15.64 0.01
C ALA A 272 4.57 -15.84 -0.62
N TYR A 273 3.94 -14.75 -1.09
CA TYR A 273 2.60 -14.79 -1.67
C TYR A 273 2.56 -15.07 -3.18
N ASP A 274 3.71 -15.32 -3.80
CA ASP A 274 3.76 -15.88 -5.16
C ASP A 274 3.43 -17.39 -5.20
N PHE A 275 3.20 -18.01 -4.02
CA PHE A 275 2.89 -19.45 -3.87
C PHE A 275 1.53 -19.67 -3.23
N ASP A 276 0.80 -20.65 -3.77
CA ASP A 276 -0.47 -21.12 -3.21
C ASP A 276 -0.25 -22.09 -2.04
N GLU A 277 0.87 -22.85 -2.05
CA GLU A 277 1.29 -23.72 -0.97
C GLU A 277 1.77 -22.92 0.25
N PRO A 278 1.80 -23.53 1.45
CA PRO A 278 2.45 -22.91 2.60
C PRO A 278 3.91 -22.56 2.27
N ALA A 279 4.22 -21.27 2.26
CA ALA A 279 5.50 -20.72 1.82
C ALA A 279 6.07 -19.73 2.82
N VAL A 280 7.39 -19.69 2.90
CA VAL A 280 8.16 -18.72 3.69
C VAL A 280 9.27 -18.12 2.84
N ALA A 281 9.43 -16.81 2.96
CA ALA A 281 10.56 -16.05 2.41
C ALA A 281 11.34 -15.38 3.53
N VAL A 282 12.66 -15.44 3.46
CA VAL A 282 13.60 -14.72 4.32
C VAL A 282 14.32 -13.70 3.47
N ILE A 283 14.10 -12.41 3.76
CA ILE A 283 14.62 -11.30 2.97
C ILE A 283 15.60 -10.47 3.81
N LYS A 284 16.62 -9.95 3.17
CA LYS A 284 17.51 -8.95 3.73
C LYS A 284 18.04 -8.03 2.62
N HIS A 285 17.97 -6.72 2.86
CA HIS A 285 18.37 -5.72 1.87
C HIS A 285 17.65 -5.89 0.53
N ASN A 286 16.32 -6.12 0.63
CA ASN A 286 15.43 -6.26 -0.53
C ASN A 286 15.81 -7.42 -1.49
N ASN A 287 16.52 -8.44 -0.98
CA ASN A 287 16.89 -9.65 -1.71
C ASN A 287 16.64 -10.91 -0.85
N PRO A 288 16.27 -12.04 -1.45
CA PRO A 288 16.04 -13.26 -0.70
C PRO A 288 17.35 -13.90 -0.21
N CYS A 289 17.39 -14.18 1.10
CA CYS A 289 18.35 -15.14 1.67
C CYS A 289 17.89 -16.56 1.37
N GLY A 290 16.59 -16.78 1.30
CA GLY A 290 16.00 -18.05 0.91
C GLY A 290 14.49 -17.97 0.83
N ILE A 291 13.92 -18.82 0.00
CA ILE A 291 12.49 -19.00 -0.22
C ILE A 291 12.23 -20.51 -0.24
N ALA A 292 11.15 -20.96 0.36
CA ALA A 292 10.74 -22.36 0.27
C ALA A 292 9.23 -22.53 0.42
N VAL A 293 8.71 -23.58 -0.18
CA VAL A 293 7.37 -24.12 0.06
C VAL A 293 7.48 -25.37 0.92
N ALA A 294 6.41 -25.70 1.61
CA ALA A 294 6.35 -26.89 2.46
C ALA A 294 6.53 -28.18 1.66
N THR A 295 7.21 -29.15 2.26
CA THR A 295 7.26 -30.52 1.74
C THR A 295 5.85 -31.14 1.80
N PRO A 296 5.35 -31.76 0.72
CA PRO A 296 4.05 -32.44 0.75
C PRO A 296 3.97 -33.46 1.90
N GLY A 297 2.95 -33.31 2.75
CA GLY A 297 2.75 -34.19 3.90
C GLY A 297 3.59 -33.87 5.14
N ALA A 298 4.28 -32.72 5.17
CA ALA A 298 5.00 -32.26 6.38
C ALA A 298 4.04 -32.14 7.57
N ALA A 299 4.50 -32.54 8.75
CA ALA A 299 3.70 -32.53 9.99
C ALA A 299 3.27 -31.08 10.37
N ASP A 300 4.14 -30.12 10.17
CA ASP A 300 3.85 -28.69 10.27
C ASP A 300 4.39 -27.99 9.00
N PRO A 301 3.51 -27.71 8.02
CA PRO A 301 3.95 -27.22 6.72
C PRO A 301 4.67 -25.87 6.78
N ILE A 302 4.22 -24.94 7.64
CA ILE A 302 4.84 -23.59 7.67
C ILE A 302 6.18 -23.60 8.42
N ALA A 303 6.34 -24.47 9.41
CA ALA A 303 7.62 -24.69 10.08
C ALA A 303 8.64 -25.35 9.15
N ASP A 304 8.22 -26.34 8.34
CA ASP A 304 9.06 -26.97 7.32
C ASP A 304 9.52 -25.96 6.27
N ALA A 305 8.61 -25.16 5.73
CA ALA A 305 8.94 -24.10 4.78
C ALA A 305 9.94 -23.10 5.37
N HIS A 306 9.77 -22.68 6.63
CA HIS A 306 10.73 -21.77 7.28
C HIS A 306 12.12 -22.41 7.43
N ALA A 307 12.18 -23.65 7.90
CA ALA A 307 13.45 -24.35 8.10
C ALA A 307 14.23 -24.47 6.78
N LYS A 308 13.56 -24.81 5.68
CA LYS A 308 14.13 -24.91 4.34
C LYS A 308 14.56 -23.55 3.79
N ALA A 309 13.72 -22.51 3.92
CA ALA A 309 14.07 -21.15 3.48
C ALA A 309 15.30 -20.63 4.22
N HIS A 310 15.36 -20.80 5.54
CA HIS A 310 16.53 -20.42 6.34
C HIS A 310 17.80 -21.19 5.96
N ALA A 311 17.69 -22.47 5.63
CA ALA A 311 18.82 -23.32 5.28
C ALA A 311 19.51 -22.92 3.95
N CYS A 312 18.85 -22.13 3.10
CA CYS A 312 19.45 -21.63 1.85
C CYS A 312 20.70 -20.78 2.12
N ASP A 313 20.59 -19.75 2.96
CA ASP A 313 21.70 -18.90 3.38
C ASP A 313 21.54 -18.49 4.85
N PRO A 314 21.90 -19.34 5.80
CA PRO A 314 21.74 -19.07 7.22
C PRO A 314 22.62 -17.92 7.74
N LEU A 315 23.71 -17.60 7.04
CA LEU A 315 24.56 -16.47 7.41
C LEU A 315 23.91 -15.13 7.10
N SER A 316 23.34 -14.99 5.89
CA SER A 316 22.64 -13.76 5.49
C SER A 316 21.30 -13.61 6.18
N ALA A 317 20.59 -14.70 6.50
CA ALA A 317 19.32 -14.71 7.21
C ALA A 317 19.39 -14.09 8.61
N TYR A 318 20.58 -14.03 9.21
CA TYR A 318 20.80 -13.34 10.49
C TYR A 318 20.49 -11.85 10.38
N GLY A 319 19.48 -11.38 11.13
CA GLY A 319 18.96 -10.00 11.04
C GLY A 319 18.04 -9.75 9.84
N GLY A 320 17.52 -10.80 9.21
CA GLY A 320 16.57 -10.70 8.12
C GLY A 320 15.14 -10.50 8.57
N VAL A 321 14.26 -10.35 7.58
CA VAL A 321 12.81 -10.24 7.69
C VAL A 321 12.18 -11.51 7.13
N ILE A 322 11.21 -12.08 7.85
CA ILE A 322 10.51 -13.31 7.49
C ILE A 322 9.06 -12.97 7.14
N ALA A 323 8.60 -13.43 5.98
CA ALA A 323 7.17 -13.48 5.65
C ALA A 323 6.70 -14.92 5.50
N ALA A 324 5.52 -15.20 6.06
CA ALA A 324 4.80 -16.46 5.89
C ALA A 324 3.43 -16.18 5.27
N ASN A 325 3.00 -17.00 4.30
CA ASN A 325 1.68 -16.88 3.67
C ASN A 325 0.57 -17.66 4.40
N ARG A 326 0.89 -18.24 5.56
CA ARG A 326 -0.04 -18.91 6.48
C ARG A 326 0.23 -18.43 7.91
N PRO A 327 -0.70 -18.64 8.84
CA PRO A 327 -0.47 -18.31 10.25
C PRO A 327 0.77 -19.00 10.79
N VAL A 328 1.52 -18.28 11.61
CA VAL A 328 2.72 -18.79 12.27
C VAL A 328 2.31 -19.76 13.39
N THR A 329 2.75 -21.00 13.30
CA THR A 329 2.51 -22.05 14.29
C THR A 329 3.53 -22.01 15.43
N ALA A 330 3.23 -22.68 16.54
CA ALA A 330 4.18 -22.87 17.62
C ALA A 330 5.47 -23.56 17.14
N ALA A 331 5.36 -24.54 16.24
CA ALA A 331 6.51 -25.23 15.66
C ALA A 331 7.40 -24.29 14.83
N MET A 332 6.82 -23.44 13.97
CA MET A 332 7.58 -22.41 13.25
C MET A 332 8.23 -21.42 14.21
N ALA A 333 7.49 -20.97 15.24
CA ALA A 333 8.04 -20.06 16.23
C ALA A 333 9.30 -20.61 16.93
N GLN A 334 9.35 -21.92 17.20
CA GLN A 334 10.55 -22.57 17.74
C GLN A 334 11.74 -22.53 16.78
N THR A 335 11.51 -22.67 15.47
CA THR A 335 12.60 -22.56 14.49
C THR A 335 13.12 -21.12 14.37
N VAL A 336 12.25 -20.10 14.52
CA VAL A 336 12.61 -18.67 14.50
C VAL A 336 13.31 -18.24 15.79
N LYS A 337 12.94 -18.83 16.95
CA LYS A 337 13.43 -18.45 18.27
C LYS A 337 14.96 -18.43 18.38
N GLY A 338 15.64 -19.37 17.74
CA GLY A 338 17.13 -19.48 17.77
C GLY A 338 17.87 -18.45 16.91
N ILE A 339 17.18 -17.74 16.02
CA ILE A 339 17.77 -16.90 14.99
C ILE A 339 17.51 -15.42 15.33
N PHE A 340 18.52 -14.55 15.19
CA PHE A 340 18.27 -13.10 15.25
C PHE A 340 17.48 -12.69 14.02
N THR A 341 16.24 -12.25 14.24
CA THR A 341 15.28 -11.84 13.22
C THR A 341 14.76 -10.44 13.57
N GLU A 342 14.65 -9.56 12.59
CA GLU A 342 14.16 -8.19 12.77
C GLU A 342 12.63 -8.12 12.77
N VAL A 343 11.98 -8.81 11.83
CA VAL A 343 10.53 -8.78 11.61
C VAL A 343 10.04 -10.17 11.22
N VAL A 344 8.87 -10.55 11.73
CA VAL A 344 8.05 -11.63 11.18
C VAL A 344 6.71 -11.02 10.78
N VAL A 345 6.26 -11.27 9.54
CA VAL A 345 4.96 -10.84 9.04
C VAL A 345 4.18 -12.04 8.51
N ALA A 346 2.92 -12.16 8.92
CA ALA A 346 2.05 -13.28 8.55
C ALA A 346 0.57 -12.85 8.61
N PRO A 347 -0.36 -13.66 8.05
CA PRO A 347 -1.80 -13.39 8.18
C PRO A 347 -2.33 -13.64 9.60
N GLY A 348 -1.53 -14.24 10.49
CA GLY A 348 -1.90 -14.51 11.87
C GLY A 348 -0.82 -15.29 12.62
N TYR A 349 -1.08 -15.53 13.89
CA TYR A 349 -0.21 -16.29 14.79
C TYR A 349 -1.05 -17.15 15.71
N GLU A 350 -0.63 -18.39 15.94
CA GLU A 350 -1.18 -19.18 17.04
C GLU A 350 -0.82 -18.53 18.40
N PRO A 351 -1.69 -18.63 19.43
CA PRO A 351 -1.41 -18.04 20.74
C PRO A 351 -0.07 -18.46 21.34
N GLU A 352 0.26 -19.75 21.24
CA GLU A 352 1.54 -20.31 21.71
C GLU A 352 2.73 -19.76 20.90
N ALA A 353 2.57 -19.56 19.60
CA ALA A 353 3.60 -18.94 18.75
C ALA A 353 3.92 -17.51 19.20
N LEU A 354 2.89 -16.73 19.54
CA LEU A 354 3.08 -15.39 20.08
C LEU A 354 3.82 -15.39 21.42
N GLU A 355 3.50 -16.31 22.33
CA GLU A 355 4.21 -16.45 23.60
C GLU A 355 5.69 -16.71 23.39
N ILE A 356 6.02 -17.67 22.50
CA ILE A 356 7.40 -18.03 22.17
C ILE A 356 8.17 -16.84 21.56
N LEU A 357 7.58 -16.14 20.59
CA LEU A 357 8.26 -15.06 19.86
C LEU A 357 8.38 -13.76 20.68
N ARG A 358 7.45 -13.49 21.59
CA ARG A 358 7.48 -12.35 22.51
C ARG A 358 8.62 -12.39 23.51
N GLU A 359 9.23 -13.56 23.75
CA GLU A 359 10.46 -13.62 24.55
C GLU A 359 11.60 -12.77 23.96
N LYS A 360 11.56 -12.52 22.66
CA LYS A 360 12.50 -11.64 21.94
C LYS A 360 12.03 -10.19 21.94
N LYS A 361 12.39 -9.43 22.96
CA LYS A 361 11.93 -8.06 23.20
C LYS A 361 11.93 -7.11 21.98
N ASN A 362 12.85 -7.31 21.05
CA ASN A 362 13.03 -6.39 19.91
C ASN A 362 12.41 -6.90 18.60
N LEU A 363 12.00 -8.17 18.53
CA LEU A 363 11.41 -8.79 17.35
C LEU A 363 10.05 -8.15 17.07
N ARG A 364 9.87 -7.65 15.86
CA ARG A 364 8.59 -7.08 15.42
C ARG A 364 7.71 -8.19 14.86
N LEU A 365 6.50 -8.28 15.38
CA LEU A 365 5.49 -9.23 14.92
C LEU A 365 4.36 -8.45 14.28
N LEU A 366 4.13 -8.66 12.99
CA LEU A 366 3.12 -7.98 12.22
C LEU A 366 2.04 -8.96 11.74
N VAL A 367 0.78 -8.55 11.89
CA VAL A 367 -0.37 -9.24 11.29
C VAL A 367 -0.85 -8.44 10.10
N LEU A 368 -0.95 -9.11 8.95
CA LEU A 368 -1.53 -8.53 7.75
C LEU A 368 -3.02 -8.31 7.95
N PRO A 369 -3.58 -7.22 7.41
CA PRO A 369 -5.02 -7.05 7.38
C PRO A 369 -5.70 -8.16 6.58
N GLU A 370 -6.93 -8.46 6.93
CA GLU A 370 -7.76 -9.39 6.16
C GLU A 370 -7.93 -8.88 4.72
N GLY A 371 -7.91 -9.78 3.75
CA GLY A 371 -8.02 -9.42 2.34
C GLY A 371 -6.72 -8.87 1.73
N PHE A 372 -5.56 -9.07 2.36
CA PHE A 372 -4.28 -8.71 1.76
C PHE A 372 -4.18 -9.21 0.31
N SER A 373 -3.85 -8.30 -0.60
CA SER A 373 -3.49 -8.61 -1.98
C SER A 373 -2.46 -7.61 -2.48
N ARG A 374 -1.67 -8.03 -3.46
CA ARG A 374 -0.72 -7.11 -4.12
C ARG A 374 -1.47 -6.15 -5.03
N ASP A 375 -1.05 -4.89 -5.02
CA ASP A 375 -1.57 -3.89 -5.95
C ASP A 375 -1.41 -4.35 -7.41
N ALA A 376 -2.38 -3.98 -8.24
CA ALA A 376 -2.35 -4.31 -9.66
C ALA A 376 -1.35 -3.43 -10.44
N ILE A 377 -1.06 -2.24 -9.91
CA ILE A 377 -0.21 -1.24 -10.52
C ILE A 377 0.95 -0.93 -9.59
N GLU A 378 2.14 -0.93 -10.13
CA GLU A 378 3.35 -0.46 -9.47
C GLU A 378 3.77 0.89 -10.05
N TYR A 379 4.31 1.77 -9.22
CA TYR A 379 4.91 3.01 -9.68
C TYR A 379 6.30 3.22 -9.09
N ARG A 380 7.15 3.87 -9.87
CA ARG A 380 8.52 4.16 -9.48
C ARG A 380 8.81 5.64 -9.71
N PRO A 381 9.16 6.41 -8.67
CA PRO A 381 9.58 7.79 -8.85
C PRO A 381 10.89 7.86 -9.62
N ILE A 382 10.94 8.78 -10.57
CA ILE A 382 12.14 9.15 -11.31
C ILE A 382 12.31 10.67 -11.29
N SER A 383 13.49 11.17 -11.67
CA SER A 383 13.70 12.61 -11.73
C SER A 383 12.72 13.28 -12.69
N GLY A 384 11.87 14.15 -12.16
CA GLY A 384 10.87 14.89 -12.92
C GLY A 384 9.54 14.16 -13.16
N GLY A 385 9.36 12.94 -12.65
CA GLY A 385 8.11 12.19 -12.85
C GLY A 385 8.08 10.83 -12.17
N ALA A 386 7.22 9.96 -12.69
CA ALA A 386 7.11 8.57 -12.25
C ALA A 386 6.86 7.64 -13.45
N LEU A 387 7.34 6.43 -13.35
CA LEU A 387 6.98 5.32 -14.22
C LEU A 387 5.86 4.53 -13.55
N PHE A 388 4.86 4.16 -14.33
CA PHE A 388 3.78 3.27 -13.92
C PHE A 388 3.83 2.02 -14.78
N GLN A 389 3.56 0.87 -14.18
CA GLN A 389 3.45 -0.41 -14.88
C GLN A 389 2.44 -1.31 -14.17
N GLU A 390 1.91 -2.29 -14.89
CA GLU A 390 1.24 -3.40 -14.24
C GLU A 390 2.23 -4.15 -13.35
N ALA A 391 1.77 -4.57 -12.19
CA ALA A 391 2.60 -5.38 -11.30
C ALA A 391 2.91 -6.72 -11.99
N ASP A 392 4.18 -7.11 -11.95
CA ASP A 392 4.58 -8.43 -12.41
C ASP A 392 4.03 -9.49 -11.45
N ARG A 393 2.98 -10.18 -11.92
CA ARG A 393 2.33 -11.30 -11.27
C ARG A 393 2.49 -12.53 -12.15
N LEU A 394 2.01 -13.69 -11.72
CA LEU A 394 2.00 -14.91 -12.54
C LEU A 394 0.84 -14.84 -13.54
N GLN A 395 0.95 -13.98 -14.56
CA GLN A 395 -0.09 -13.70 -15.55
C GLN A 395 0.36 -13.92 -17.00
N ALA A 396 1.65 -14.16 -17.22
CA ALA A 396 2.16 -14.38 -18.56
C ALA A 396 2.00 -15.85 -18.99
N GLU A 397 1.90 -16.09 -20.29
CA GLU A 397 1.72 -17.43 -20.85
C GLU A 397 2.84 -18.41 -20.43
N GLY A 398 4.07 -17.92 -20.33
CA GLY A 398 5.23 -18.70 -19.88
C GLY A 398 5.30 -18.97 -18.39
N ASP A 399 4.33 -18.50 -17.59
CA ASP A 399 4.25 -18.82 -16.16
C ASP A 399 3.59 -20.19 -15.89
N ASP A 400 2.83 -20.72 -16.87
CA ASP A 400 2.31 -22.09 -16.80
C ASP A 400 3.33 -23.07 -17.41
N PRO A 401 3.87 -24.03 -16.62
CA PRO A 401 4.83 -25.03 -17.12
C PRO A 401 4.34 -25.84 -18.31
N LYS A 402 3.02 -25.94 -18.53
CA LYS A 402 2.44 -26.64 -19.69
C LYS A 402 2.78 -25.97 -21.02
N ASN A 403 3.10 -24.68 -20.99
CA ASN A 403 3.46 -23.89 -22.16
C ASN A 403 4.97 -23.88 -22.42
N TRP A 404 5.76 -24.49 -21.55
CA TRP A 404 7.22 -24.53 -21.70
C TRP A 404 7.63 -25.44 -22.85
N THR A 405 8.61 -25.02 -23.62
CA THR A 405 9.17 -25.77 -24.74
C THR A 405 10.42 -26.53 -24.30
N LEU A 406 10.39 -27.85 -24.34
CA LEU A 406 11.57 -28.69 -24.15
C LEU A 406 12.51 -28.54 -25.36
N VAL A 407 13.75 -28.10 -25.15
CA VAL A 407 14.75 -27.84 -26.21
C VAL A 407 16.00 -28.70 -26.10
N ALA A 408 16.28 -29.27 -24.94
CA ALA A 408 17.39 -30.20 -24.71
C ALA A 408 17.05 -31.24 -23.64
N GLY A 409 17.69 -32.40 -23.71
CA GLY A 409 17.52 -33.50 -22.76
C GLY A 409 16.19 -34.24 -22.90
N GLU A 410 15.88 -35.10 -21.92
CA GLU A 410 14.62 -35.79 -21.81
C GLU A 410 13.60 -34.95 -21.03
N PRO A 411 12.28 -35.16 -21.23
CA PRO A 411 11.27 -34.52 -20.39
C PRO A 411 11.52 -34.75 -18.90
N ALA A 412 11.43 -33.67 -18.14
CA ALA A 412 11.58 -33.72 -16.67
C ALA A 412 10.51 -34.63 -16.06
N ASP A 413 10.89 -35.44 -15.07
CA ASP A 413 9.92 -36.12 -14.26
C ASP A 413 9.13 -35.14 -13.38
N GLU A 414 8.06 -35.62 -12.77
CA GLU A 414 7.14 -34.81 -11.98
C GLU A 414 7.84 -34.03 -10.84
N ALA A 415 8.82 -34.66 -10.18
CA ALA A 415 9.56 -34.02 -9.09
C ALA A 415 10.47 -32.91 -9.61
N THR A 416 11.20 -33.17 -10.69
CA THR A 416 12.05 -32.16 -11.35
C THR A 416 11.23 -31.00 -11.92
N LEU A 417 10.06 -31.29 -12.50
CA LEU A 417 9.18 -30.25 -13.02
C LEU A 417 8.63 -29.36 -11.92
N ARG A 418 8.23 -29.93 -10.76
CA ARG A 418 7.83 -29.13 -9.58
C ARG A 418 8.95 -28.23 -9.08
N ASP A 419 10.19 -28.72 -9.04
CA ASP A 419 11.33 -27.91 -8.63
C ASP A 419 11.64 -26.79 -9.64
N LEU A 420 11.49 -27.05 -10.94
CA LEU A 420 11.63 -26.03 -11.99
C LEU A 420 10.54 -24.95 -11.88
N GLU A 421 9.28 -25.36 -11.63
CA GLU A 421 8.18 -24.42 -11.40
C GLU A 421 8.41 -23.58 -10.15
N PHE A 422 8.80 -24.19 -9.05
CA PHE A 422 9.20 -23.49 -7.83
C PHE A 422 10.33 -22.50 -8.12
N ALA A 423 11.39 -22.93 -8.79
CA ALA A 423 12.53 -22.07 -9.12
C ALA A 423 12.12 -20.88 -10.00
N TRP A 424 11.23 -21.11 -10.97
CA TRP A 424 10.69 -20.06 -11.85
C TRP A 424 9.90 -19.00 -11.07
N ARG A 425 9.00 -19.43 -10.17
CA ARG A 425 8.22 -18.53 -9.31
C ARG A 425 9.10 -17.77 -8.32
N ALA A 426 10.01 -18.47 -7.61
CA ALA A 426 10.90 -17.87 -6.62
C ALA A 426 11.88 -16.88 -7.25
N LEU A 427 12.29 -17.08 -8.51
CA LEU A 427 13.22 -16.25 -9.26
C LEU A 427 12.72 -14.83 -9.50
N ARG A 428 11.43 -14.56 -9.38
CA ARG A 428 10.84 -13.21 -9.54
C ARG A 428 11.16 -12.28 -8.37
N SER A 429 11.68 -12.83 -7.26
CA SER A 429 11.99 -12.08 -6.04
C SER A 429 13.39 -11.46 -6.00
N PRO A 430 14.49 -12.13 -6.41
CA PRO A 430 15.83 -11.54 -6.40
C PRO A 430 16.00 -10.47 -7.49
N LYS A 431 16.83 -9.48 -7.19
CA LYS A 431 17.17 -8.43 -8.16
C LYS A 431 17.95 -8.98 -9.35
N SER A 432 17.63 -8.53 -10.56
CA SER A 432 18.29 -8.89 -11.82
C SER A 432 19.74 -8.35 -11.89
N ASN A 433 20.65 -9.03 -12.62
CA ASN A 433 20.45 -10.35 -13.20
C ASN A 433 20.40 -11.40 -12.11
N ALA A 434 19.42 -12.31 -12.21
CA ALA A 434 19.23 -13.33 -11.19
C ALA A 434 19.31 -14.77 -11.75
N ILE A 435 19.93 -15.65 -10.98
CA ILE A 435 19.91 -17.10 -11.13
C ILE A 435 19.52 -17.71 -9.80
N LEU A 436 18.56 -18.62 -9.80
CA LEU A 436 18.12 -19.33 -8.61
C LEU A 436 18.26 -20.83 -8.82
N LEU A 437 18.98 -21.48 -7.89
CA LEU A 437 19.08 -22.93 -7.80
C LEU A 437 18.07 -23.45 -6.78
N ALA A 438 17.37 -24.51 -7.12
CA ALA A 438 16.35 -25.09 -6.25
C ALA A 438 16.44 -26.62 -6.20
N ASP A 439 16.03 -27.16 -5.07
CA ASP A 439 15.86 -28.60 -4.84
C ASP A 439 14.78 -28.83 -3.77
N ASN A 440 13.89 -29.79 -4.00
CA ASN A 440 12.81 -30.16 -3.07
C ASN A 440 11.94 -28.99 -2.62
N GLY A 441 11.55 -28.10 -3.55
CA GLY A 441 10.71 -26.93 -3.27
C GLY A 441 11.37 -25.87 -2.38
N ALA A 442 12.70 -25.77 -2.42
CA ALA A 442 13.46 -24.77 -1.70
C ALA A 442 14.59 -24.19 -2.55
N ALA A 443 14.86 -22.90 -2.42
CA ALA A 443 16.07 -22.30 -2.94
C ALA A 443 17.29 -22.87 -2.19
N VAL A 444 18.34 -23.23 -2.92
CA VAL A 444 19.61 -23.75 -2.36
C VAL A 444 20.80 -22.84 -2.68
N GLY A 445 20.67 -21.94 -3.65
CA GLY A 445 21.66 -20.94 -3.98
C GLY A 445 21.06 -19.86 -4.88
N ILE A 446 21.31 -18.59 -4.58
CA ILE A 446 20.75 -17.47 -5.30
C ILE A 446 21.87 -16.49 -5.68
N GLY A 447 22.03 -16.26 -6.98
CA GLY A 447 22.84 -15.19 -7.52
C GLY A 447 21.95 -14.03 -7.93
N MET A 448 22.15 -12.85 -7.35
CA MET A 448 21.27 -11.70 -7.47
C MET A 448 22.02 -10.41 -7.68
N GLY A 449 21.37 -9.45 -8.37
CA GLY A 449 21.86 -8.07 -8.50
C GLY A 449 23.18 -7.94 -9.27
N GLN A 450 23.50 -8.89 -10.14
CA GLN A 450 24.74 -8.88 -10.90
C GLN A 450 24.57 -8.15 -12.23
N VAL A 451 25.60 -7.42 -12.65
CA VAL A 451 25.58 -6.67 -13.92
C VAL A 451 25.75 -7.57 -15.15
N ASN A 452 26.14 -8.83 -14.95
CA ASN A 452 26.22 -9.82 -16.03
C ASN A 452 25.71 -11.19 -15.55
N ARG A 453 25.30 -12.02 -16.51
CA ARG A 453 24.68 -13.33 -16.26
C ARG A 453 25.67 -14.35 -15.68
N VAL A 454 26.90 -14.34 -16.15
CA VAL A 454 27.93 -15.31 -15.71
C VAL A 454 28.24 -15.16 -14.22
N ASP A 455 28.32 -13.94 -13.71
CA ASP A 455 28.59 -13.69 -12.30
C ASP A 455 27.40 -14.10 -11.43
N SER A 456 26.17 -13.95 -11.92
CA SER A 456 24.98 -14.49 -11.23
C SER A 456 25.03 -16.02 -11.14
N CYS A 457 25.44 -16.71 -12.22
CA CYS A 457 25.63 -18.17 -12.22
C CYS A 457 26.70 -18.60 -11.21
N LYS A 458 27.88 -17.94 -11.24
CA LYS A 458 28.96 -18.23 -10.30
C LYS A 458 28.52 -18.01 -8.85
N LEU A 459 27.86 -16.88 -8.56
CA LEU A 459 27.41 -16.55 -7.23
C LEU A 459 26.36 -17.55 -6.72
N SER A 460 25.42 -17.98 -7.56
CA SER A 460 24.40 -18.95 -7.17
C SER A 460 25.03 -20.31 -6.81
N VAL A 461 25.99 -20.79 -7.62
CA VAL A 461 26.72 -22.05 -7.38
C VAL A 461 27.62 -21.94 -6.14
N GLU A 462 28.38 -20.86 -6.00
CA GLU A 462 29.22 -20.63 -4.83
C GLU A 462 28.41 -20.67 -3.54
N ARG A 463 27.29 -19.93 -3.48
CA ARG A 463 26.41 -19.92 -2.30
C ARG A 463 25.79 -21.29 -2.03
N ALA A 464 25.33 -21.99 -3.06
CA ALA A 464 24.80 -23.33 -2.91
C ALA A 464 25.82 -24.28 -2.26
N ASN A 465 27.06 -24.25 -2.70
CA ASN A 465 28.09 -25.21 -2.30
C ASN A 465 28.86 -24.81 -1.03
N THR A 466 28.90 -23.51 -0.67
CA THR A 466 29.64 -23.06 0.53
C THR A 466 28.74 -22.91 1.76
N LEU A 467 27.46 -22.57 1.59
CA LEU A 467 26.54 -22.32 2.70
C LEU A 467 25.79 -23.57 3.17
N GLY A 468 25.89 -24.68 2.44
CA GLY A 468 25.29 -25.97 2.81
C GLY A 468 26.07 -26.78 3.85
N GLY A 469 27.22 -26.28 4.29
CA GLY A 469 28.15 -27.00 5.17
C GLY A 469 29.29 -27.67 4.39
N GLU A 470 30.36 -28.02 5.08
CA GLU A 470 31.57 -28.59 4.48
C GLU A 470 31.28 -29.89 3.73
N GLY A 471 31.70 -29.95 2.47
CA GLY A 471 31.50 -31.15 1.61
C GLY A 471 30.11 -31.31 1.03
N ASN A 472 29.19 -30.40 1.25
CA ASN A 472 27.81 -30.47 0.73
C ASN A 472 27.66 -29.59 -0.52
N GLU A 473 27.82 -30.19 -1.71
CA GLU A 473 27.65 -29.52 -3.02
C GLU A 473 26.17 -29.47 -3.41
N ARG A 474 25.38 -28.53 -2.84
CA ARG A 474 23.94 -28.42 -3.10
C ARG A 474 23.57 -28.00 -4.53
N ALA A 475 24.50 -27.46 -5.31
CA ALA A 475 24.28 -27.21 -6.73
C ALA A 475 24.17 -28.51 -7.55
N ARG A 476 24.85 -29.57 -7.11
CA ARG A 476 24.81 -30.88 -7.77
C ARG A 476 23.45 -31.53 -7.60
N GLY A 477 22.79 -31.82 -8.73
CA GLY A 477 21.44 -32.37 -8.76
C GLY A 477 20.32 -31.36 -8.52
N ALA A 478 20.62 -30.07 -8.25
CA ALA A 478 19.61 -29.02 -8.23
C ALA A 478 19.06 -28.69 -9.63
N VAL A 479 17.94 -27.98 -9.69
CA VAL A 479 17.49 -27.31 -10.91
C VAL A 479 17.89 -25.84 -10.88
N ALA A 480 17.92 -25.18 -12.04
CA ALA A 480 18.23 -23.75 -12.16
C ALA A 480 17.16 -23.00 -12.95
N ALA A 481 16.84 -21.79 -12.51
CA ALA A 481 16.05 -20.84 -13.26
C ALA A 481 16.85 -19.55 -13.52
N SER A 482 16.67 -18.95 -14.71
CA SER A 482 17.25 -17.68 -15.09
C SER A 482 16.17 -16.66 -15.45
N ASP A 483 16.24 -15.44 -14.91
CA ASP A 483 15.25 -14.38 -15.10
C ASP A 483 15.22 -13.79 -16.53
N ALA A 484 16.27 -14.09 -17.35
CA ALA A 484 16.35 -13.78 -18.77
C ALA A 484 17.17 -14.83 -19.52
N PHE A 485 17.28 -14.66 -20.84
CA PHE A 485 18.08 -15.53 -21.70
C PHE A 485 19.57 -15.52 -21.33
N PHE A 486 20.28 -16.57 -21.69
CA PHE A 486 21.74 -16.60 -21.66
C PHE A 486 22.29 -15.95 -22.95
N PRO A 487 23.07 -14.85 -22.84
CA PRO A 487 23.64 -14.21 -24.05
C PRO A 487 24.66 -15.10 -24.76
N PHE A 488 25.35 -15.97 -24.01
CA PHE A 488 26.36 -16.92 -24.42
C PHE A 488 26.25 -18.20 -23.57
N ALA A 489 26.85 -19.28 -24.02
CA ALA A 489 26.85 -20.55 -23.30
C ALA A 489 27.70 -20.53 -22.02
N ASP A 490 28.60 -19.55 -21.84
CA ASP A 490 29.52 -19.46 -20.68
C ASP A 490 28.81 -19.41 -19.32
N GLY A 491 27.69 -18.67 -19.23
CA GLY A 491 26.87 -18.65 -18.01
C GLY A 491 26.20 -20.00 -17.73
N LEU A 492 25.65 -20.62 -18.75
CA LEU A 492 25.09 -21.97 -18.63
C LEU A 492 26.17 -23.00 -18.25
N GLN A 493 27.37 -22.90 -18.84
CA GLN A 493 28.48 -23.83 -18.56
C GLN A 493 28.84 -23.87 -17.08
N VAL A 494 28.78 -22.75 -16.36
CA VAL A 494 29.00 -22.70 -14.91
C VAL A 494 27.99 -23.60 -14.17
N LEU A 495 26.72 -23.60 -14.59
CA LEU A 495 25.67 -24.44 -13.99
C LEU A 495 25.86 -25.92 -14.34
N LEU A 496 26.24 -26.21 -15.61
CA LEU A 496 26.50 -27.57 -16.08
C LEU A 496 27.69 -28.20 -15.34
N ASP A 497 28.80 -27.46 -15.19
CA ASP A 497 30.01 -27.89 -14.48
C ASP A 497 29.72 -28.16 -12.98
N ALA A 498 28.77 -27.41 -12.40
CA ALA A 498 28.31 -27.62 -11.02
C ALA A 498 27.37 -28.85 -10.87
N GLY A 499 26.95 -29.46 -11.97
CA GLY A 499 26.11 -30.66 -11.98
C GLY A 499 24.62 -30.38 -11.78
N VAL A 500 24.12 -29.23 -12.23
CA VAL A 500 22.68 -28.93 -12.30
C VAL A 500 22.00 -29.92 -13.23
N ARG A 501 20.83 -30.49 -12.82
CA ARG A 501 20.14 -31.54 -13.58
C ARG A 501 19.16 -31.02 -14.63
N ALA A 502 18.59 -29.81 -14.41
CA ALA A 502 17.65 -29.21 -15.34
C ALA A 502 17.67 -27.68 -15.23
N VAL A 503 17.36 -27.00 -16.35
CA VAL A 503 17.38 -25.54 -16.44
C VAL A 503 16.11 -25.02 -17.11
N VAL A 504 15.57 -23.90 -16.61
CA VAL A 504 14.48 -23.15 -17.24
C VAL A 504 14.89 -21.70 -17.42
N HIS A 505 14.63 -21.14 -18.62
CA HIS A 505 14.88 -19.72 -18.91
C HIS A 505 13.99 -19.24 -20.08
N PRO A 506 13.86 -17.91 -20.29
CA PRO A 506 12.98 -17.37 -21.33
C PRO A 506 13.34 -17.75 -22.77
N GLY A 507 14.62 -17.93 -23.09
CA GLY A 507 15.09 -17.92 -24.48
C GLY A 507 14.97 -16.53 -25.12
N GLY A 508 15.15 -16.45 -26.45
CA GLY A 508 15.05 -15.22 -27.22
C GLY A 508 16.39 -14.53 -27.49
N SER A 509 17.53 -15.18 -27.22
CA SER A 509 18.86 -14.73 -27.63
C SER A 509 19.10 -15.10 -29.10
N ILE A 510 19.86 -14.26 -29.83
CA ILE A 510 20.39 -14.61 -31.16
C ILE A 510 21.29 -15.87 -31.09
N ARG A 511 21.80 -16.20 -29.90
CA ARG A 511 22.69 -17.33 -29.65
C ARG A 511 22.02 -18.47 -28.88
N ASP A 512 20.71 -18.57 -28.89
CA ASP A 512 20.01 -19.66 -28.19
C ASP A 512 20.45 -21.03 -28.68
N GLU A 513 20.76 -21.19 -29.98
CA GLU A 513 21.28 -22.46 -30.52
C GLU A 513 22.58 -22.91 -29.83
N GLU A 514 23.53 -21.98 -29.57
CA GLU A 514 24.78 -22.25 -28.88
C GLU A 514 24.51 -22.72 -27.42
N VAL A 515 23.56 -22.09 -26.75
CA VAL A 515 23.16 -22.41 -25.38
C VAL A 515 22.47 -23.77 -25.32
N ILE A 516 21.58 -24.04 -26.26
CA ILE A 516 20.86 -25.31 -26.38
C ILE A 516 21.81 -26.48 -26.70
N GLU A 517 22.78 -26.31 -27.61
CA GLU A 517 23.78 -27.32 -27.90
C GLU A 517 24.65 -27.64 -26.67
N ALA A 518 25.07 -26.63 -25.90
CA ALA A 518 25.80 -26.88 -24.64
C ALA A 518 24.99 -27.72 -23.64
N ALA A 519 23.68 -27.48 -23.52
CA ALA A 519 22.79 -28.29 -22.68
C ALA A 519 22.65 -29.72 -23.22
N LYS A 520 22.53 -29.92 -24.52
CA LYS A 520 22.47 -31.24 -25.17
C LYS A 520 23.76 -32.03 -24.97
N ASP A 521 24.91 -31.39 -25.18
CA ASP A 521 26.21 -32.02 -24.99
C ASP A 521 26.43 -32.48 -23.55
N ALA A 522 25.90 -31.74 -22.60
CA ALA A 522 25.94 -32.09 -21.18
C ALA A 522 24.84 -33.10 -20.77
N GLY A 523 23.87 -33.42 -21.63
CA GLY A 523 22.73 -34.27 -21.32
C GLY A 523 21.76 -33.70 -20.29
N VAL A 524 21.70 -32.37 -20.19
CA VAL A 524 20.85 -31.65 -19.20
C VAL A 524 19.52 -31.26 -19.82
N THR A 525 18.43 -31.46 -19.07
CA THR A 525 17.09 -31.05 -19.49
C THR A 525 16.98 -29.53 -19.49
N MET A 526 16.47 -28.96 -20.60
CA MET A 526 16.28 -27.51 -20.71
C MET A 526 14.93 -27.15 -21.30
N TYR A 527 14.25 -26.22 -20.61
CA TYR A 527 12.98 -25.65 -21.06
C TYR A 527 13.11 -24.15 -21.34
N LEU A 528 12.37 -23.69 -22.35
CA LEU A 528 12.17 -22.27 -22.66
C LEU A 528 10.74 -21.87 -22.27
N THR A 529 10.61 -20.76 -21.53
CA THR A 529 9.31 -20.21 -21.09
C THR A 529 8.72 -19.21 -22.07
N GLY A 530 9.56 -18.55 -22.90
CA GLY A 530 9.15 -17.42 -23.74
C GLY A 530 8.81 -16.14 -22.98
N THR A 531 8.85 -16.16 -21.65
CA THR A 531 8.51 -15.04 -20.75
C THR A 531 9.69 -14.68 -19.87
N ARG A 532 9.89 -13.40 -19.61
CA ARG A 532 10.99 -12.84 -18.81
C ARG A 532 10.44 -12.14 -17.57
N HIS A 533 11.12 -12.28 -16.41
CA HIS A 533 10.79 -11.61 -15.16
C HIS A 533 11.97 -10.83 -14.60
N PHE A 534 12.25 -9.65 -15.14
CA PHE A 534 13.23 -8.75 -14.55
C PHE A 534 12.65 -8.01 -13.34
N PHE A 535 13.48 -7.86 -12.31
CA PHE A 535 13.17 -7.06 -11.14
C PHE A 535 14.36 -6.17 -10.76
N HIS A 536 14.20 -4.85 -10.87
CA HIS A 536 15.26 -3.86 -10.61
C HIS A 536 15.05 -3.06 -9.33
#